data_5f82358e64c84e33bcf51fb39883aadd
#
_entry.id   5f82358e64c84e33bcf51fb39883aadd
#
_cell.length_a   1.000
_cell.length_b   1.000
_cell.length_c   1.000
_cell.angle_alpha   90.00
_cell.angle_beta   90.00
_cell.angle_gamma   90.00
#
_symmetry.space_group_name_H-M   'P 1'
#
loop_
_entity.id
_entity.type
_entity.pdbx_description
1 polymer ?
#
loop_
_entity_poly.entity_id
_entity_poly.type
_entity_poly.pdbx_seq_one_letter_code
_entity_poly.pdbx_strand_id
1 'polypeptide(L)'
;MKCPYCGFGQDRVVDSRESKEADAIRRRRECERCNRRFTTYERIDEIPYMVVKKDGRRERFDRQKVLSGLLRACEKRPVPSKKLESIVDATEAFLIDAPERERTTREIGELIMDHLKGIDTVAYIRFASVYRDFKDVREFKEELEGLLEGNRANKGTK
;
A
#
# COMPACT_ATOMS: atom_id res chain seq x y z
N MET A 1 15.66 29.97 3.47
CA MET A 1 14.61 29.46 4.38
C MET A 1 14.31 30.50 5.45
N LYS A 2 13.08 30.64 5.97
CA LYS A 2 12.80 31.66 7.00
C LYS A 2 13.50 31.33 8.31
N CYS A 3 14.27 32.28 8.86
CA CYS A 3 14.92 32.13 10.16
C CYS A 3 13.87 31.98 11.28
N PRO A 4 13.96 30.93 12.12
CA PRO A 4 13.00 30.71 13.21
C PRO A 4 13.05 31.77 14.32
N TYR A 5 14.11 32.57 14.37
CA TYR A 5 14.30 33.57 15.40
C TYR A 5 13.84 34.98 15.01
N CYS A 6 13.99 35.36 13.74
CA CYS A 6 13.69 36.73 13.30
C CYS A 6 12.84 36.80 12.03
N GLY A 7 12.44 35.68 11.45
CA GLY A 7 11.58 35.61 10.27
C GLY A 7 12.25 36.02 8.94
N PHE A 8 13.55 36.37 8.95
CA PHE A 8 14.26 36.81 7.75
C PHE A 8 14.43 35.63 6.78
N GLY A 9 14.28 35.87 5.45
CA GLY A 9 14.20 34.83 4.43
C GLY A 9 15.53 34.37 3.85
N GLN A 10 16.66 35.04 4.17
CA GLN A 10 17.99 34.71 3.65
C GLN A 10 18.86 34.07 4.72
N ASP A 11 19.53 33.00 4.35
CA ASP A 11 20.42 32.23 5.21
C ASP A 11 21.53 31.60 4.37
N ARG A 12 22.66 31.33 4.96
CA ARG A 12 23.75 30.56 4.38
C ARG A 12 23.94 29.22 5.06
N VAL A 13 24.30 28.20 4.28
CA VAL A 13 24.64 26.88 4.83
C VAL A 13 26.09 26.92 5.31
N VAL A 14 26.29 26.61 6.60
CA VAL A 14 27.65 26.61 7.20
C VAL A 14 28.22 25.21 7.38
N ASP A 15 27.36 24.18 7.41
CA ASP A 15 27.74 22.77 7.48
C ASP A 15 26.66 21.89 6.86
N SER A 16 27.05 20.80 6.18
CA SER A 16 26.14 19.83 5.59
C SER A 16 26.69 18.43 5.83
N ARG A 17 25.86 17.54 6.41
CA ARG A 17 26.22 16.14 6.66
C ARG A 17 25.06 15.24 6.40
N GLU A 18 25.32 14.03 5.92
CA GLU A 18 24.34 12.98 5.86
C GLU A 18 23.92 12.53 7.26
N SER A 19 22.67 12.13 7.42
CA SER A 19 22.21 11.44 8.64
C SER A 19 22.91 10.08 8.77
N LYS A 20 22.94 9.51 9.96
CA LYS A 20 23.56 8.18 10.19
C LYS A 20 22.91 7.07 9.36
N GLU A 21 21.65 7.24 9.00
CA GLU A 21 20.84 6.28 8.24
C GLU A 21 20.82 6.60 6.73
N ALA A 22 21.56 7.65 6.30
CA ALA A 22 21.62 8.14 4.93
C ALA A 22 20.24 8.51 4.31
N ASP A 23 19.22 8.70 5.13
CA ASP A 23 17.83 9.04 4.74
C ASP A 23 17.56 10.54 4.67
N ALA A 24 18.48 11.35 5.21
CA ALA A 24 18.34 12.80 5.27
C ALA A 24 19.68 13.52 5.22
N ILE A 25 19.68 14.74 4.69
CA ILE A 25 20.80 15.66 4.78
C ILE A 25 20.52 16.66 5.90
N ARG A 26 21.37 16.64 6.93
CA ARG A 26 21.35 17.62 8.00
C ARG A 26 22.15 18.84 7.55
N ARG A 27 21.50 20.01 7.50
CA ARG A 27 22.18 21.28 7.21
C ARG A 27 22.14 22.21 8.40
N ARG A 28 23.31 22.74 8.77
CA ARG A 28 23.43 23.82 9.73
C ARG A 28 23.46 25.12 8.98
N ARG A 29 22.51 26.00 9.25
CA ARG A 29 22.30 27.28 8.58
C ARG A 29 22.55 28.43 9.52
N GLU A 30 22.97 29.57 8.98
CA GLU A 30 23.17 30.81 9.72
C GLU A 30 22.38 31.93 9.04
N CYS A 31 21.54 32.60 9.81
CA CYS A 31 20.73 33.72 9.32
C CYS A 31 21.62 34.92 9.01
N GLU A 32 21.47 35.51 7.81
CA GLU A 32 22.26 36.68 7.38
C GLU A 32 21.89 37.94 8.15
N ARG A 33 20.70 38.02 8.78
CA ARG A 33 20.25 39.19 9.52
C ARG A 33 20.62 39.17 11.00
N CYS A 34 20.36 38.04 11.69
CA CYS A 34 20.55 37.95 13.15
C CYS A 34 21.73 37.06 13.57
N ASN A 35 22.47 36.50 12.60
CA ASN A 35 23.62 35.61 12.77
C ASN A 35 23.38 34.38 13.67
N ARG A 36 22.12 34.10 14.00
CA ARG A 36 21.78 32.89 14.77
C ARG A 36 21.77 31.68 13.84
N ARG A 37 22.23 30.55 14.42
CA ARG A 37 22.31 29.29 13.72
C ARG A 37 21.10 28.42 14.04
N PHE A 38 20.60 27.75 13.00
CA PHE A 38 19.52 26.76 13.11
C PHE A 38 19.84 25.56 12.24
N THR A 39 19.22 24.44 12.54
CA THR A 39 19.44 23.19 11.80
C THR A 39 18.16 22.84 11.05
N THR A 40 18.34 22.38 9.81
CA THR A 40 17.28 21.83 8.96
C THR A 40 17.65 20.44 8.49
N TYR A 41 16.64 19.64 8.22
CA TYR A 41 16.78 18.32 7.60
C TYR A 41 16.08 18.34 6.26
N GLU A 42 16.81 17.97 5.22
CA GLU A 42 16.23 17.69 3.91
C GLU A 42 16.01 16.20 3.81
N ARG A 43 14.79 15.79 3.53
CA ARG A 43 14.40 14.41 3.30
C ARG A 43 13.74 14.30 1.94
N ILE A 44 13.81 13.12 1.34
CA ILE A 44 13.02 12.83 0.16
C ILE A 44 11.55 12.89 0.58
N ASP A 45 10.77 13.70 -0.11
CA ASP A 45 9.31 13.75 0.12
C ASP A 45 8.70 12.50 -0.55
N GLU A 46 8.33 11.54 0.27
CA GLU A 46 7.65 10.33 -0.19
C GLU A 46 6.21 10.70 -0.55
N ILE A 47 5.96 10.84 -1.84
CA ILE A 47 4.59 11.00 -2.32
C ILE A 47 3.83 9.72 -2.01
N PRO A 48 2.78 9.78 -1.16
CA PRO A 48 2.06 8.58 -0.78
C PRO A 48 1.32 7.97 -1.97
N TYR A 49 1.28 6.65 -2.01
CA TYR A 49 0.42 5.93 -2.95
C TYR A 49 -1.05 6.10 -2.54
N MET A 50 -1.89 6.37 -3.54
CA MET A 50 -3.31 6.64 -3.32
C MET A 50 -4.17 5.50 -3.83
N VAL A 51 -5.25 5.25 -3.10
CA VAL A 51 -6.29 4.28 -3.47
C VAL A 51 -7.57 5.04 -3.78
N VAL A 52 -8.06 4.89 -5.00
CA VAL A 52 -9.32 5.48 -5.44
C VAL A 52 -10.46 4.55 -5.05
N LYS A 53 -11.37 5.05 -4.21
CA LYS A 53 -12.56 4.33 -3.76
C LYS A 53 -13.65 4.30 -4.84
N LYS A 54 -14.67 3.42 -4.67
CA LYS A 54 -15.82 3.32 -5.58
C LYS A 54 -16.57 4.67 -5.75
N ASP A 55 -16.57 5.52 -4.75
CA ASP A 55 -17.18 6.85 -4.74
C ASP A 55 -16.26 7.97 -5.26
N GLY A 56 -15.08 7.62 -5.78
CA GLY A 56 -14.09 8.56 -6.32
C GLY A 56 -13.19 9.21 -5.28
N ARG A 57 -13.41 8.99 -3.99
CA ARG A 57 -12.52 9.53 -2.93
C ARG A 57 -11.14 8.87 -3.02
N ARG A 58 -10.12 9.65 -2.71
CA ARG A 58 -8.74 9.21 -2.64
C ARG A 58 -8.31 9.06 -1.18
N GLU A 59 -7.81 7.89 -0.84
CA GLU A 59 -7.24 7.60 0.48
C GLU A 59 -5.79 7.11 0.30
N ARG A 60 -4.93 7.40 1.28
CA ARG A 60 -3.60 6.81 1.31
C ARG A 60 -3.70 5.30 1.39
N PHE A 61 -2.82 4.61 0.67
CA PHE A 61 -2.67 3.17 0.83
C PHE A 61 -2.26 2.86 2.27
N ASP A 62 -2.92 1.88 2.84
CA ASP A 62 -2.67 1.42 4.21
C ASP A 62 -2.43 -0.09 4.19
N ARG A 63 -1.16 -0.46 4.34
CA ARG A 63 -0.68 -1.85 4.40
C ARG A 63 -1.45 -2.66 5.46
N GLN A 64 -1.71 -2.06 6.62
CA GLN A 64 -2.38 -2.74 7.73
C GLN A 64 -3.85 -3.04 7.43
N LYS A 65 -4.53 -2.18 6.68
CA LYS A 65 -5.90 -2.45 6.21
C LYS A 65 -5.95 -3.67 5.31
N VAL A 66 -5.01 -3.79 4.36
CA VAL A 66 -4.93 -4.95 3.47
C VAL A 66 -4.63 -6.21 4.25
N LEU A 67 -3.60 -6.20 5.11
CA LEU A 67 -3.24 -7.34 5.95
C LEU A 67 -4.39 -7.79 6.85
N SER A 68 -5.09 -6.86 7.49
CA SER A 68 -6.24 -7.15 8.34
C SER A 68 -7.40 -7.81 7.57
N GLY A 69 -7.65 -7.35 6.33
CA GLY A 69 -8.62 -7.96 5.43
C GLY A 69 -8.26 -9.41 5.08
N LEU A 70 -7.00 -9.65 4.74
CA LEU A 70 -6.46 -10.98 4.44
C LEU A 70 -6.54 -11.91 5.65
N LEU A 71 -6.16 -11.45 6.84
CA LEU A 71 -6.24 -12.23 8.08
C LEU A 71 -7.69 -12.66 8.39
N ARG A 72 -8.67 -11.76 8.22
CA ARG A 72 -10.10 -12.08 8.39
C ARG A 72 -10.57 -13.13 7.39
N ALA A 73 -10.18 -13.02 6.14
CA ALA A 73 -10.53 -13.99 5.11
C ALA A 73 -9.94 -15.37 5.40
N CYS A 74 -8.70 -15.40 5.91
CA CYS A 74 -7.95 -16.62 6.23
C CYS A 74 -8.18 -17.14 7.65
N GLU A 75 -9.10 -16.54 8.43
CA GLU A 75 -9.38 -17.00 9.80
C GLU A 75 -9.78 -18.47 9.83
N LYS A 76 -9.13 -19.25 10.71
CA LYS A 76 -9.28 -20.73 10.83
C LYS A 76 -8.90 -21.50 9.55
N ARG A 77 -8.11 -20.90 8.66
CA ARG A 77 -7.53 -21.59 7.51
C ARG A 77 -6.02 -21.81 7.72
N PRO A 78 -5.46 -22.93 7.23
CA PRO A 78 -4.03 -23.24 7.39
C PRO A 78 -3.15 -22.43 6.40
N VAL A 79 -3.33 -21.11 6.39
CA VAL A 79 -2.55 -20.20 5.53
C VAL A 79 -1.48 -19.52 6.39
N PRO A 80 -0.17 -19.73 6.10
CA PRO A 80 0.90 -19.11 6.86
C PRO A 80 0.90 -17.57 6.70
N SER A 81 1.15 -16.84 7.78
CA SER A 81 1.21 -15.36 7.78
C SER A 81 2.19 -14.82 6.74
N LYS A 82 3.31 -15.52 6.51
CA LYS A 82 4.30 -15.15 5.48
C LYS A 82 3.71 -15.09 4.07
N LYS A 83 2.73 -15.95 3.74
CA LYS A 83 2.02 -15.88 2.46
C LYS A 83 1.11 -14.65 2.38
N LEU A 84 0.48 -14.27 3.49
CA LEU A 84 -0.35 -13.07 3.54
C LEU A 84 0.51 -11.81 3.40
N GLU A 85 1.66 -11.78 4.05
CA GLU A 85 2.63 -10.69 3.89
C GLU A 85 3.11 -10.57 2.45
N SER A 86 3.40 -11.68 1.77
CA SER A 86 3.81 -11.64 0.36
C SER A 86 2.72 -11.08 -0.58
N ILE A 87 1.43 -11.28 -0.26
CA ILE A 87 0.33 -10.65 -1.00
C ILE A 87 0.33 -9.13 -0.78
N VAL A 88 0.58 -8.71 0.45
CA VAL A 88 0.65 -7.27 0.78
C VAL A 88 1.84 -6.63 0.07
N ASP A 89 3.00 -7.29 0.06
CA ASP A 89 4.21 -6.82 -0.65
C ASP A 89 3.95 -6.72 -2.16
N ALA A 90 3.27 -7.71 -2.75
CA ALA A 90 2.87 -7.67 -4.16
C ALA A 90 1.87 -6.51 -4.44
N THR A 91 0.99 -6.21 -3.49
CA THR A 91 0.05 -5.08 -3.60
C THR A 91 0.79 -3.75 -3.55
N GLU A 92 1.80 -3.61 -2.70
CA GLU A 92 2.65 -2.42 -2.65
C GLU A 92 3.44 -2.24 -3.95
N ALA A 93 4.06 -3.31 -4.46
CA ALA A 93 4.77 -3.27 -5.73
C ALA A 93 3.85 -2.84 -6.88
N PHE A 94 2.62 -3.36 -6.92
CA PHE A 94 1.62 -2.99 -7.92
C PHE A 94 1.22 -1.50 -7.87
N LEU A 95 1.23 -0.90 -6.68
CA LEU A 95 1.00 0.54 -6.49
C LEU A 95 2.22 1.37 -6.92
N ILE A 96 3.44 0.88 -6.65
CA ILE A 96 4.69 1.54 -7.03
C ILE A 96 4.76 1.70 -8.55
N ASP A 97 4.36 0.67 -9.29
CA ASP A 97 4.38 0.64 -10.75
C ASP A 97 3.21 1.42 -11.40
N ALA A 98 2.32 2.02 -10.59
CA ALA A 98 1.20 2.79 -11.13
C ALA A 98 1.68 4.13 -11.72
N PRO A 99 1.24 4.53 -12.94
CA PRO A 99 1.71 5.75 -13.62
C PRO A 99 1.51 7.03 -12.81
N GLU A 100 0.40 7.16 -12.10
CA GLU A 100 0.04 8.32 -11.28
C GLU A 100 0.14 8.04 -9.77
N ARG A 101 0.79 6.92 -9.40
CA ARG A 101 0.81 6.38 -8.02
C ARG A 101 -0.59 6.19 -7.43
N GLU A 102 -1.55 5.95 -8.29
CA GLU A 102 -2.95 5.68 -7.93
C GLU A 102 -3.40 4.34 -8.50
N ARG A 103 -4.16 3.59 -7.71
CA ARG A 103 -4.90 2.40 -8.13
C ARG A 103 -6.29 2.42 -7.53
N THR A 104 -7.23 1.88 -8.27
CA THR A 104 -8.59 1.73 -7.76
C THR A 104 -8.66 0.60 -6.74
N THR A 105 -9.60 0.72 -5.80
CA THR A 105 -9.92 -0.36 -4.88
C THR A 105 -10.23 -1.66 -5.63
N ARG A 106 -10.85 -1.57 -6.80
CA ARG A 106 -11.19 -2.71 -7.64
C ARG A 106 -9.94 -3.45 -8.14
N GLU A 107 -8.98 -2.73 -8.74
CA GLU A 107 -7.73 -3.33 -9.23
C GLU A 107 -6.95 -4.03 -8.11
N ILE A 108 -6.86 -3.37 -6.95
CA ILE A 108 -6.21 -3.95 -5.76
C ILE A 108 -6.93 -5.21 -5.32
N GLY A 109 -8.26 -5.18 -5.29
CA GLY A 109 -9.08 -6.32 -4.91
C GLY A 109 -8.94 -7.50 -5.86
N GLU A 110 -8.90 -7.26 -7.16
CA GLU A 110 -8.68 -8.28 -8.19
C GLU A 110 -7.29 -8.93 -8.01
N LEU A 111 -6.24 -8.15 -7.82
CA LEU A 111 -4.89 -8.66 -7.54
C LEU A 111 -4.86 -9.58 -6.30
N ILE A 112 -5.46 -9.14 -5.20
CA ILE A 112 -5.51 -9.92 -3.97
C ILE A 112 -6.31 -11.22 -4.16
N MET A 113 -7.44 -11.15 -4.86
CA MET A 113 -8.26 -12.32 -5.16
C MET A 113 -7.53 -13.34 -6.00
N ASP A 114 -6.78 -12.92 -7.01
CA ASP A 114 -5.97 -13.82 -7.84
C ASP A 114 -4.92 -14.56 -7.01
N HIS A 115 -4.25 -13.87 -6.11
CA HIS A 115 -3.30 -14.51 -5.19
C HIS A 115 -3.99 -15.50 -4.23
N LEU A 116 -5.12 -15.12 -3.63
CA LEU A 116 -5.86 -15.97 -2.70
C LEU A 116 -6.41 -17.23 -3.38
N LYS A 117 -6.85 -17.12 -4.63
CA LYS A 117 -7.35 -18.25 -5.43
C LYS A 117 -6.32 -19.38 -5.55
N GLY A 118 -5.03 -19.03 -5.66
CA GLY A 118 -3.93 -19.98 -5.71
C GLY A 118 -3.51 -20.56 -4.36
N ILE A 119 -3.95 -19.95 -3.24
CA ILE A 119 -3.51 -20.33 -1.89
C ILE A 119 -4.61 -21.11 -1.16
N ASP A 120 -5.82 -20.56 -1.10
CA ASP A 120 -6.96 -21.17 -0.38
C ASP A 120 -8.28 -20.66 -0.95
N THR A 121 -9.03 -21.57 -1.59
CA THR A 121 -10.29 -21.25 -2.26
C THR A 121 -11.36 -20.73 -1.28
N VAL A 122 -11.36 -21.20 -0.01
CA VAL A 122 -12.32 -20.71 0.98
C VAL A 122 -11.99 -19.29 1.41
N ALA A 123 -10.70 -18.99 1.63
CA ALA A 123 -10.26 -17.63 1.91
C ALA A 123 -10.57 -16.69 0.75
N TYR A 124 -10.36 -17.13 -0.49
CA TYR A 124 -10.77 -16.40 -1.69
C TYR A 124 -12.26 -16.04 -1.65
N ILE A 125 -13.16 -17.02 -1.45
CA ILE A 125 -14.61 -16.81 -1.41
C ILE A 125 -15.00 -15.80 -0.32
N ARG A 126 -14.41 -15.93 0.87
CA ARG A 126 -14.67 -15.02 2.00
C ARG A 126 -14.22 -13.60 1.69
N PHE A 127 -13.07 -13.45 1.06
CA PHE A 127 -12.58 -12.13 0.64
C PHE A 127 -13.47 -11.56 -0.47
N ALA A 128 -13.79 -12.36 -1.50
CA ALA A 128 -14.63 -11.96 -2.62
C ALA A 128 -16.03 -11.54 -2.17
N SER A 129 -16.62 -12.21 -1.15
CA SER A 129 -17.94 -11.88 -0.63
C SER A 129 -18.04 -10.46 -0.05
N VAL A 130 -16.93 -9.89 0.39
CA VAL A 130 -16.87 -8.51 0.92
C VAL A 130 -16.45 -7.53 -0.18
N TYR A 131 -15.58 -7.98 -1.08
CA TYR A 131 -14.93 -7.10 -2.04
C TYR A 131 -15.72 -6.95 -3.35
N ARG A 132 -16.27 -8.06 -3.86
CA ARG A 132 -17.23 -8.05 -4.97
C ARG A 132 -18.60 -7.68 -4.42
N ASP A 133 -19.20 -6.71 -5.03
CA ASP A 133 -20.54 -6.24 -4.71
C ASP A 133 -21.55 -7.16 -5.42
N PHE A 134 -21.71 -8.39 -4.91
CA PHE A 134 -22.68 -9.33 -5.46
C PHE A 134 -24.09 -8.76 -5.32
N LYS A 135 -24.79 -8.59 -6.43
CA LYS A 135 -26.15 -8.04 -6.44
C LYS A 135 -27.16 -9.03 -5.90
N ASP A 136 -26.94 -10.31 -6.11
CA ASP A 136 -27.80 -11.37 -5.62
C ASP A 136 -27.04 -12.70 -5.42
N VAL A 137 -27.77 -13.69 -4.91
CA VAL A 137 -27.23 -15.05 -4.63
C VAL A 137 -26.83 -15.78 -5.92
N ARG A 138 -27.37 -15.40 -7.08
CA ARG A 138 -27.07 -16.06 -8.37
C ARG A 138 -25.66 -15.70 -8.83
N GLU A 139 -25.30 -14.41 -8.79
CA GLU A 139 -23.92 -13.97 -9.10
C GLU A 139 -22.90 -14.67 -8.17
N PHE A 140 -23.23 -14.82 -6.89
CA PHE A 140 -22.38 -15.56 -5.95
C PHE A 140 -22.26 -17.05 -6.29
N LYS A 141 -23.35 -17.68 -6.71
CA LYS A 141 -23.36 -19.07 -7.13
C LYS A 141 -22.52 -19.30 -8.39
N GLU A 142 -22.63 -18.44 -9.40
CA GLU A 142 -21.85 -18.50 -10.63
C GLU A 142 -20.33 -18.41 -10.33
N GLU A 143 -19.94 -17.53 -9.39
CA GLU A 143 -18.55 -17.45 -8.96
C GLU A 143 -18.05 -18.74 -8.31
N LEU A 144 -18.90 -19.40 -7.48
CA LEU A 144 -18.57 -20.68 -6.88
C LEU A 144 -18.46 -21.80 -7.92
N GLU A 145 -19.35 -21.85 -8.90
CA GLU A 145 -19.35 -22.85 -9.98
C GLU A 145 -18.06 -22.69 -10.82
N GLY A 146 -17.68 -21.46 -11.19
CA GLY A 146 -16.43 -21.20 -11.92
C GLY A 146 -15.17 -21.64 -11.15
N LEU A 147 -15.18 -21.54 -9.82
CA LEU A 147 -14.07 -22.03 -8.98
C LEU A 147 -13.99 -23.55 -8.93
N LEU A 148 -15.15 -24.24 -8.91
CA LEU A 148 -15.20 -25.70 -8.91
C LEU A 148 -14.73 -26.29 -10.23
N GLU A 149 -15.07 -25.65 -11.36
CA GLU A 149 -14.63 -26.06 -12.70
C GLU A 149 -13.12 -25.84 -12.89
N GLY A 150 -12.60 -24.69 -12.48
CA GLY A 150 -11.16 -24.40 -12.53
C GLY A 150 -10.30 -25.37 -11.70
N ASN A 151 -10.81 -25.82 -10.55
CA ASN A 151 -10.16 -26.82 -9.72
C ASN A 151 -10.19 -28.25 -10.32
N ARG A 152 -11.18 -28.58 -11.15
CA ARG A 152 -11.25 -29.85 -11.87
C ARG A 152 -10.23 -29.93 -13.00
N ALA A 153 -10.06 -28.84 -13.74
CA ALA A 153 -9.07 -28.77 -14.81
C ALA A 153 -7.63 -28.93 -14.30
N ASN A 154 -7.33 -28.41 -13.12
CA ASN A 154 -5.97 -28.46 -12.56
C ASN A 154 -5.63 -29.80 -11.85
N LYS A 155 -6.61 -30.67 -11.58
CA LYS A 155 -6.40 -32.03 -11.03
C LYS A 155 -6.26 -33.13 -12.08
N GLY A 156 -6.48 -32.80 -13.36
CA GLY A 156 -6.39 -33.75 -14.48
C GLY A 156 -5.01 -33.89 -15.11
N THR A 157 -4.00 -33.15 -14.62
CA THR A 157 -2.62 -33.17 -15.16
C THR A 157 -1.63 -33.60 -14.07
N LYS A 158 -1.80 -34.82 -13.57
CA LYS A 158 -0.79 -35.53 -12.80
C LYS A 158 -0.71 -36.99 -13.26
#